data_7b0e6d89bfe0f44aa2d783a5a8e752d7
#
_entry.id   7b0e6d89bfe0f44aa2d783a5a8e752d7
#
_cell.length_a   1.000
_cell.length_b   1.000
_cell.length_c   1.000
_cell.angle_alpha   90.00
_cell.angle_beta   90.00
_cell.angle_gamma   90.00
#
_symmetry.space_group_name_H-M   'P 1'
#
loop_
_entity.id
_entity.type
_entity.pdbx_description
1 polymer ?
#
loop_
_entity_poly.entity_id
_entity_poly.type
_entity_poly.pdbx_seq_one_letter_code
_entity_poly.pdbx_strand_id
1 'polypeptide(L)'
;FTPRDDTPHWTMVGGTKVEVYFSPSDRTSAAITRTLNSAQQNIFFGLFSFTRDEIAAEIIARKSAGVIVRGIIDNINDSGSEYPVLQAAGVDVVSAGHGVVVGAFHHKYGVVDPFHDASDPIVVTGSHNWSSAADTDNDENTVIIHSGAVARQFVREFSNRYSESGGTGSITSLTEGREVPEVPALDAPYPNPFNPSTTVRFALPHDARVRLRVVDVLGRTVETILEETRPAGVYTVIWNADRLATGTYLLVFDADGARLTRKIVLLK
;
A
#
# COMPACT_ATOMS: atom_id res chain seq x y z
N PHE A 1 -38.03 -10.27 0.95
CA PHE A 1 -37.25 -9.69 -0.15
C PHE A 1 -36.22 -10.74 -0.58
N THR A 2 -36.20 -11.11 -1.84
CA THR A 2 -35.16 -12.01 -2.36
C THR A 2 -34.13 -11.12 -3.07
N PRO A 3 -32.91 -11.03 -2.58
CA PRO A 3 -31.85 -10.27 -3.26
C PRO A 3 -31.65 -10.82 -4.68
N ARG A 4 -31.47 -9.95 -5.63
CA ARG A 4 -31.21 -10.30 -7.04
C ARG A 4 -29.80 -9.88 -7.40
N ASP A 5 -29.04 -10.85 -7.89
CA ASP A 5 -27.78 -10.62 -8.57
C ASP A 5 -28.09 -10.31 -10.05
N ASP A 6 -28.31 -9.03 -10.34
CA ASP A 6 -28.58 -8.52 -11.69
C ASP A 6 -27.66 -7.35 -12.08
N THR A 7 -26.66 -7.09 -11.26
CA THR A 7 -25.66 -6.04 -11.49
C THR A 7 -24.47 -6.58 -12.31
N PRO A 8 -24.02 -5.88 -13.38
CA PRO A 8 -22.77 -6.24 -14.03
C PRO A 8 -21.60 -6.11 -13.05
N HIS A 9 -20.88 -7.21 -12.80
CA HIS A 9 -19.86 -7.24 -11.76
C HIS A 9 -18.53 -6.61 -12.15
N TRP A 10 -18.31 -6.21 -13.39
CA TRP A 10 -17.02 -5.62 -13.75
C TRP A 10 -17.15 -4.51 -14.79
N THR A 11 -16.19 -3.61 -14.75
CA THR A 11 -16.03 -2.52 -15.71
C THR A 11 -14.56 -2.19 -15.90
N MET A 12 -14.25 -1.40 -16.93
CA MET A 12 -12.92 -0.86 -17.15
C MET A 12 -12.87 0.60 -16.74
N VAL A 13 -11.93 0.95 -15.85
CA VAL A 13 -11.69 2.31 -15.40
C VAL A 13 -10.25 2.69 -15.74
N GLY A 14 -10.06 3.57 -16.71
CA GLY A 14 -8.72 4.01 -17.12
C GLY A 14 -7.78 2.87 -17.55
N GLY A 15 -8.33 1.81 -18.17
CA GLY A 15 -7.56 0.63 -18.57
C GLY A 15 -7.39 -0.42 -17.46
N THR A 16 -7.86 -0.16 -16.24
CA THR A 16 -7.84 -1.09 -15.12
C THR A 16 -9.18 -1.82 -15.01
N LYS A 17 -9.16 -3.15 -14.92
CA LYS A 17 -10.35 -3.94 -14.60
C LYS A 17 -10.73 -3.73 -13.14
N VAL A 18 -12.00 -3.41 -12.91
CA VAL A 18 -12.58 -3.25 -11.57
C VAL A 18 -13.83 -4.11 -11.48
N GLU A 19 -13.93 -4.93 -10.45
CA GLU A 19 -15.13 -5.71 -10.14
C GLU A 19 -15.83 -5.10 -8.92
N VAL A 20 -17.16 -5.14 -8.90
CA VAL A 20 -17.96 -4.61 -7.78
C VAL A 20 -19.02 -5.65 -7.42
N TYR A 21 -19.15 -5.92 -6.12
CA TYR A 21 -20.12 -6.85 -5.56
C TYR A 21 -20.86 -6.19 -4.40
N PHE A 22 -22.12 -6.49 -4.26
CA PHE A 22 -22.98 -6.04 -3.16
C PHE A 22 -23.54 -7.24 -2.42
N SER A 23 -23.41 -7.28 -1.10
CA SER A 23 -24.12 -8.26 -0.30
C SER A 23 -25.47 -7.68 0.17
N PRO A 24 -26.45 -8.55 0.39
CA PRO A 24 -26.38 -10.02 0.36
C PRO A 24 -26.64 -10.65 -1.02
N SER A 25 -26.75 -9.88 -2.12
CA SER A 25 -27.19 -10.40 -3.42
C SER A 25 -26.10 -11.13 -4.21
N ASP A 26 -24.86 -10.65 -4.18
CA ASP A 26 -23.87 -10.94 -5.25
C ASP A 26 -22.85 -12.01 -4.87
N ARG A 27 -23.12 -12.80 -3.81
CA ARG A 27 -22.23 -13.88 -3.33
C ARG A 27 -20.80 -13.37 -3.09
N THR A 28 -20.68 -12.28 -2.35
CA THR A 28 -19.42 -11.53 -2.12
C THR A 28 -18.31 -12.41 -1.57
N SER A 29 -18.60 -13.28 -0.59
CA SER A 29 -17.59 -14.22 -0.05
C SER A 29 -17.04 -15.16 -1.12
N ALA A 30 -17.85 -15.61 -2.06
CA ALA A 30 -17.36 -16.43 -3.18
C ALA A 30 -16.44 -15.66 -4.13
N ALA A 31 -16.72 -14.38 -4.37
CA ALA A 31 -15.84 -13.51 -5.17
C ALA A 31 -14.49 -13.27 -4.47
N ILE A 32 -14.50 -13.05 -3.16
CA ILE A 32 -13.28 -12.91 -2.33
C ILE A 32 -12.47 -14.22 -2.38
N THR A 33 -13.09 -15.36 -2.10
CA THR A 33 -12.43 -16.69 -2.12
C THR A 33 -11.81 -16.97 -3.49
N ARG A 34 -12.54 -16.73 -4.59
CA ARG A 34 -12.01 -16.86 -5.95
C ARG A 34 -10.78 -15.98 -6.17
N THR A 35 -10.79 -14.75 -5.68
CA THR A 35 -9.66 -13.83 -5.82
C THR A 35 -8.45 -14.31 -5.02
N LEU A 36 -8.63 -14.80 -3.79
CA LEU A 36 -7.55 -15.38 -3.00
C LEU A 36 -6.99 -16.66 -3.63
N ASN A 37 -7.84 -17.46 -4.27
CA ASN A 37 -7.44 -18.67 -4.99
C ASN A 37 -6.48 -18.39 -6.15
N SER A 38 -6.54 -17.20 -6.77
CA SER A 38 -5.63 -16.82 -7.85
C SER A 38 -4.20 -16.54 -7.40
N ALA A 39 -3.95 -16.42 -6.11
CA ALA A 39 -2.63 -16.12 -5.56
C ALA A 39 -1.58 -17.18 -5.93
N GLN A 40 -0.44 -16.73 -6.46
CA GLN A 40 0.69 -17.57 -6.83
C GLN A 40 1.88 -17.38 -5.88
N GLN A 41 2.03 -16.21 -5.28
CA GLN A 41 3.21 -15.84 -4.49
C GLN A 41 2.84 -15.31 -3.10
N ASN A 42 1.92 -14.34 -3.03
CA ASN A 42 1.66 -13.61 -1.79
C ASN A 42 0.16 -13.33 -1.57
N ILE A 43 -0.26 -13.44 -0.30
CA ILE A 43 -1.52 -12.88 0.19
C ILE A 43 -1.21 -12.05 1.44
N PHE A 44 -1.64 -10.79 1.44
CA PHE A 44 -1.65 -9.91 2.61
C PHE A 44 -3.08 -9.48 2.90
N PHE A 45 -3.50 -9.48 4.16
CA PHE A 45 -4.85 -9.01 4.52
C PHE A 45 -4.88 -8.23 5.83
N GLY A 46 -5.74 -7.22 5.89
CA GLY A 46 -5.99 -6.42 7.08
C GLY A 46 -7.49 -6.33 7.34
N LEU A 47 -7.97 -6.89 8.47
CA LEU A 47 -9.38 -7.08 8.73
C LEU A 47 -9.77 -6.65 10.13
N PHE A 48 -10.91 -5.94 10.25
CA PHE A 48 -11.54 -5.66 11.53
C PHE A 48 -12.12 -6.94 12.13
N SER A 49 -12.97 -7.66 11.38
CA SER A 49 -13.60 -8.92 11.80
C SER A 49 -13.44 -9.98 10.72
N PHE A 50 -13.11 -11.20 11.12
CA PHE A 50 -12.94 -12.35 10.25
C PHE A 50 -13.53 -13.62 10.89
N THR A 51 -14.70 -14.04 10.42
CA THR A 51 -15.45 -15.19 10.94
C THR A 51 -16.01 -16.07 9.81
N ARG A 52 -15.42 -16.05 8.62
CA ARG A 52 -15.90 -16.75 7.44
C ARG A 52 -15.01 -17.94 7.09
N ASP A 53 -15.48 -19.15 7.46
CA ASP A 53 -14.73 -20.41 7.36
C ASP A 53 -14.20 -20.68 5.96
N GLU A 54 -15.02 -20.47 4.89
CA GLU A 54 -14.60 -20.75 3.52
C GLU A 54 -13.46 -19.84 3.04
N ILE A 55 -13.41 -18.59 3.52
CA ILE A 55 -12.31 -17.67 3.19
C ILE A 55 -11.03 -18.10 3.94
N ALA A 56 -11.16 -18.49 5.22
CA ALA A 56 -10.05 -19.00 6.00
C ALA A 56 -9.50 -20.32 5.42
N ALA A 57 -10.37 -21.22 5.00
CA ALA A 57 -9.97 -22.47 4.36
C ALA A 57 -9.17 -22.23 3.07
N GLU A 58 -9.55 -21.25 2.24
CA GLU A 58 -8.81 -20.90 1.04
C GLU A 58 -7.42 -20.32 1.37
N ILE A 59 -7.33 -19.42 2.37
CA ILE A 59 -6.05 -18.88 2.86
C ILE A 59 -5.12 -20.02 3.29
N ILE A 60 -5.63 -20.99 4.06
CA ILE A 60 -4.85 -22.15 4.51
C ILE A 60 -4.42 -23.03 3.33
N ALA A 61 -5.31 -23.22 2.35
CA ALA A 61 -4.96 -23.97 1.12
C ALA A 61 -3.85 -23.28 0.32
N ARG A 62 -3.92 -21.96 0.15
CA ARG A 62 -2.85 -21.20 -0.53
C ARG A 62 -1.52 -21.27 0.22
N LYS A 63 -1.56 -21.10 1.53
CA LYS A 63 -0.35 -21.29 2.36
C LYS A 63 0.25 -22.68 2.19
N SER A 64 -0.59 -23.71 2.21
CA SER A 64 -0.15 -25.11 2.02
C SER A 64 0.42 -25.36 0.63
N ALA A 65 0.01 -24.59 -0.38
CA ALA A 65 0.55 -24.59 -1.72
C ALA A 65 1.85 -23.76 -1.86
N GLY A 66 2.38 -23.19 -0.76
CA GLY A 66 3.64 -22.45 -0.75
C GLY A 66 3.49 -20.94 -0.92
N VAL A 67 2.27 -20.40 -0.99
CA VAL A 67 2.02 -18.95 -1.00
C VAL A 67 2.38 -18.35 0.36
N ILE A 68 3.09 -17.24 0.37
CA ILE A 68 3.39 -16.49 1.59
C ILE A 68 2.13 -15.73 2.01
N VAL A 69 1.60 -16.07 3.19
CA VAL A 69 0.38 -15.45 3.71
C VAL A 69 0.66 -14.74 5.01
N ARG A 70 0.26 -13.46 5.11
CA ARG A 70 0.33 -12.67 6.34
C ARG A 70 -0.94 -11.87 6.55
N GLY A 71 -1.35 -11.73 7.82
CA GLY A 71 -2.58 -11.04 8.16
C GLY A 71 -2.52 -10.22 9.43
N ILE A 72 -3.40 -9.21 9.49
CA ILE A 72 -3.72 -8.44 10.68
C ILE A 72 -5.22 -8.59 10.93
N ILE A 73 -5.62 -8.95 12.15
CA ILE A 73 -7.02 -9.05 12.57
C ILE A 73 -7.19 -8.25 13.85
N ASP A 74 -8.15 -7.34 13.89
CA ASP A 74 -8.43 -6.51 15.08
C ASP A 74 -9.27 -7.27 16.10
N ASN A 75 -10.47 -7.67 15.72
CA ASN A 75 -11.42 -8.31 16.61
C ASN A 75 -11.22 -9.84 16.66
N ILE A 76 -10.15 -10.25 17.35
CA ILE A 76 -9.77 -11.67 17.47
C ILE A 76 -10.69 -12.48 18.41
N ASN A 77 -11.56 -11.80 19.18
CA ASN A 77 -12.46 -12.42 20.16
C ASN A 77 -13.89 -12.53 19.66
N ASP A 78 -14.18 -12.19 18.42
CA ASP A 78 -15.49 -12.41 17.80
C ASP A 78 -15.86 -13.89 17.89
N SER A 79 -17.14 -14.16 18.13
CA SER A 79 -17.66 -15.53 18.06
C SER A 79 -17.44 -16.09 16.65
N GLY A 80 -16.73 -17.21 16.54
CA GLY A 80 -16.35 -17.79 15.27
C GLY A 80 -15.14 -17.12 14.61
N SER A 81 -14.31 -16.38 15.38
CA SER A 81 -13.10 -15.76 14.84
C SER A 81 -12.14 -16.80 14.23
N GLU A 82 -11.69 -16.53 13.01
CA GLU A 82 -10.73 -17.36 12.29
C GLU A 82 -9.28 -17.15 12.75
N TYR A 83 -9.01 -16.18 13.62
CA TYR A 83 -7.66 -15.91 14.12
C TYR A 83 -6.97 -17.14 14.70
N PRO A 84 -7.57 -17.90 15.66
CA PRO A 84 -6.92 -19.09 16.21
C PRO A 84 -6.79 -20.23 15.19
N VAL A 85 -7.71 -20.35 14.25
CA VAL A 85 -7.68 -21.38 13.19
C VAL A 85 -6.50 -21.11 12.25
N LEU A 86 -6.32 -19.87 11.81
CA LEU A 86 -5.21 -19.46 10.96
C LEU A 86 -3.86 -19.63 11.67
N GLN A 87 -3.76 -19.27 12.95
CA GLN A 87 -2.55 -19.49 13.74
C GLN A 87 -2.21 -20.97 13.87
N ALA A 88 -3.20 -21.82 14.17
CA ALA A 88 -3.02 -23.27 14.28
C ALA A 88 -2.55 -23.91 12.95
N ALA A 89 -2.98 -23.36 11.82
CA ALA A 89 -2.52 -23.73 10.49
C ALA A 89 -1.14 -23.13 10.14
N GLY A 90 -0.52 -22.37 11.06
CA GLY A 90 0.77 -21.71 10.91
C GLY A 90 0.76 -20.56 9.90
N VAL A 91 -0.39 -19.92 9.68
CA VAL A 91 -0.47 -18.64 8.95
C VAL A 91 0.10 -17.54 9.84
N ASP A 92 0.91 -16.67 9.29
CA ASP A 92 1.53 -15.56 10.01
C ASP A 92 0.50 -14.42 10.20
N VAL A 93 -0.26 -14.51 11.30
CA VAL A 93 -1.29 -13.52 11.64
C VAL A 93 -1.02 -12.88 12.99
N VAL A 94 -1.22 -11.57 13.07
CA VAL A 94 -1.07 -10.75 14.27
C VAL A 94 -2.38 -10.09 14.65
N SER A 95 -2.55 -9.79 15.96
CA SER A 95 -3.67 -8.98 16.44
C SER A 95 -3.32 -7.50 16.40
N ALA A 96 -4.17 -6.67 15.83
CA ALA A 96 -3.98 -5.21 15.79
C ALA A 96 -4.01 -4.56 17.19
N GLY A 97 -4.65 -5.20 18.17
CA GLY A 97 -4.80 -4.66 19.54
C GLY A 97 -3.55 -4.67 20.41
N HIS A 98 -2.40 -5.10 19.92
CA HIS A 98 -1.15 -5.21 20.71
C HIS A 98 -0.12 -4.13 20.41
N GLY A 99 -0.42 -3.17 19.53
CA GLY A 99 0.50 -2.13 19.08
C GLY A 99 0.15 -0.72 19.57
N VAL A 100 0.86 0.26 19.04
CA VAL A 100 0.72 1.70 19.34
C VAL A 100 -0.57 2.29 18.71
N VAL A 101 -1.41 1.49 18.09
CA VAL A 101 -2.61 1.96 17.38
C VAL A 101 -3.66 2.41 18.37
N VAL A 102 -3.89 3.72 18.45
CA VAL A 102 -4.99 4.30 19.21
C VAL A 102 -6.27 4.20 18.37
N GLY A 103 -7.20 3.33 18.75
CA GLY A 103 -8.49 3.12 18.06
C GLY A 103 -8.58 1.75 17.40
N ALA A 104 -9.70 1.47 16.72
CA ALA A 104 -9.92 0.21 16.03
C ALA A 104 -9.19 0.17 14.68
N PHE A 105 -8.54 -0.94 14.37
CA PHE A 105 -8.05 -1.24 13.02
C PHE A 105 -9.23 -1.67 12.14
N HIS A 106 -9.97 -0.69 11.62
CA HIS A 106 -11.27 -0.91 10.97
C HIS A 106 -11.17 -1.20 9.46
N HIS A 107 -10.06 -1.75 9.01
CA HIS A 107 -9.85 -2.12 7.61
C HIS A 107 -10.56 -3.42 7.21
N LYS A 108 -10.83 -3.56 5.91
CA LYS A 108 -11.36 -4.76 5.28
C LYS A 108 -10.76 -4.87 3.90
N TYR A 109 -9.54 -5.42 3.82
CA TYR A 109 -8.87 -5.61 2.55
C TYR A 109 -8.03 -6.88 2.48
N GLY A 110 -7.89 -7.38 1.27
CA GLY A 110 -6.93 -8.40 0.90
C GLY A 110 -6.13 -7.94 -0.32
N VAL A 111 -4.86 -8.35 -0.39
CA VAL A 111 -3.95 -8.05 -1.50
C VAL A 111 -3.33 -9.34 -1.98
N VAL A 112 -3.42 -9.58 -3.28
CA VAL A 112 -2.88 -10.77 -3.96
C VAL A 112 -1.73 -10.35 -4.87
N ASP A 113 -0.59 -11.03 -4.74
CA ASP A 113 0.57 -10.96 -5.62
C ASP A 113 1.06 -9.53 -5.97
N PRO A 114 1.16 -8.60 -5.02
CA PRO A 114 1.39 -7.17 -5.30
C PRO A 114 2.70 -6.85 -6.01
N PHE A 115 3.65 -7.80 -6.04
CA PHE A 115 4.99 -7.64 -6.59
C PHE A 115 5.23 -8.43 -7.87
N HIS A 116 4.21 -9.10 -8.39
CA HIS A 116 4.30 -10.02 -9.52
C HIS A 116 3.32 -9.60 -10.61
N ASP A 117 3.69 -8.61 -11.42
CA ASP A 117 2.81 -8.05 -12.46
C ASP A 117 2.31 -9.11 -13.47
N ALA A 118 3.02 -10.22 -13.62
CA ALA A 118 2.62 -11.33 -14.50
C ALA A 118 1.49 -12.21 -13.90
N SER A 119 1.20 -12.11 -12.60
CA SER A 119 0.19 -12.91 -11.88
C SER A 119 -1.11 -12.16 -11.61
N ASP A 120 -1.34 -11.03 -12.27
CA ASP A 120 -2.52 -10.18 -12.06
C ASP A 120 -2.63 -9.68 -10.60
N PRO A 121 -1.84 -8.68 -10.18
CA PRO A 121 -1.91 -8.14 -8.82
C PRO A 121 -3.29 -7.54 -8.52
N ILE A 122 -3.90 -7.97 -7.40
CA ILE A 122 -5.28 -7.62 -7.07
C ILE A 122 -5.38 -7.03 -5.67
N VAL A 123 -6.27 -6.06 -5.51
CA VAL A 123 -6.77 -5.60 -4.21
C VAL A 123 -8.25 -5.92 -4.10
N VAL A 124 -8.64 -6.56 -3.01
CA VAL A 124 -10.03 -6.69 -2.56
C VAL A 124 -10.23 -5.70 -1.42
N THR A 125 -11.22 -4.82 -1.50
CA THR A 125 -11.51 -3.85 -0.44
C THR A 125 -12.98 -3.42 -0.47
N GLY A 126 -13.43 -2.69 0.56
CA GLY A 126 -14.81 -2.20 0.68
C GLY A 126 -15.26 -2.10 2.12
N SER A 127 -16.56 -2.13 2.34
CA SER A 127 -17.15 -2.13 3.69
C SER A 127 -17.30 -3.53 4.27
N HIS A 128 -17.29 -4.57 3.43
CA HIS A 128 -17.60 -5.96 3.76
C HIS A 128 -16.53 -6.59 4.67
N ASN A 129 -16.87 -6.85 5.94
CA ASN A 129 -16.07 -7.72 6.81
C ASN A 129 -16.06 -9.14 6.22
N TRP A 130 -15.01 -9.91 6.45
CA TRP A 130 -14.99 -11.32 6.04
C TRP A 130 -15.75 -12.15 7.08
N SER A 131 -17.07 -11.90 7.15
CA SER A 131 -17.95 -12.46 8.16
C SER A 131 -19.29 -12.91 7.56
N SER A 132 -19.99 -13.83 8.25
CA SER A 132 -21.30 -14.27 7.83
C SER A 132 -22.31 -13.13 7.78
N ALA A 133 -22.33 -12.26 8.80
CA ALA A 133 -23.26 -11.13 8.84
C ALA A 133 -23.08 -10.17 7.67
N ALA A 134 -21.82 -9.91 7.28
CA ALA A 134 -21.53 -9.07 6.11
C ALA A 134 -22.01 -9.72 4.79
N ASP A 135 -22.02 -11.05 4.71
CA ASP A 135 -22.40 -11.78 3.50
C ASP A 135 -23.92 -11.96 3.34
N THR A 136 -24.67 -12.07 4.46
CA THR A 136 -26.08 -12.46 4.45
C THR A 136 -27.04 -11.43 5.01
N ASP A 137 -26.60 -10.56 5.92
CA ASP A 137 -27.49 -9.72 6.72
C ASP A 137 -27.32 -8.23 6.45
N ASN A 138 -26.10 -7.81 6.06
CA ASN A 138 -25.76 -6.39 5.86
C ASN A 138 -25.74 -5.99 4.39
N ASP A 139 -26.12 -4.76 4.13
CA ASP A 139 -25.87 -4.10 2.84
C ASP A 139 -24.41 -3.62 2.80
N GLU A 140 -23.54 -4.40 2.16
CA GLU A 140 -22.11 -4.09 2.05
C GLU A 140 -21.69 -3.98 0.57
N ASN A 141 -20.54 -3.36 0.35
CA ASN A 141 -19.89 -3.36 -0.95
C ASN A 141 -18.50 -3.97 -0.88
N THR A 142 -18.10 -4.60 -1.98
CA THR A 142 -16.73 -5.09 -2.21
C THR A 142 -16.28 -4.69 -3.58
N VAL A 143 -15.09 -4.14 -3.66
CA VAL A 143 -14.43 -3.75 -4.91
C VAL A 143 -13.17 -4.60 -5.07
N ILE A 144 -13.00 -5.20 -6.25
CA ILE A 144 -11.81 -5.96 -6.63
C ILE A 144 -11.12 -5.20 -7.74
N ILE A 145 -9.87 -4.76 -7.50
CA ILE A 145 -9.12 -3.86 -8.39
C ILE A 145 -7.91 -4.62 -8.91
N HIS A 146 -7.83 -4.82 -10.23
CA HIS A 146 -6.73 -5.50 -10.91
C HIS A 146 -5.64 -4.49 -11.26
N SER A 147 -4.79 -4.15 -10.28
CA SER A 147 -3.76 -3.12 -10.45
C SER A 147 -2.57 -3.33 -9.52
N GLY A 148 -1.40 -3.59 -10.08
CA GLY A 148 -0.15 -3.67 -9.33
C GLY A 148 0.19 -2.36 -8.61
N ALA A 149 -0.09 -1.22 -9.23
CA ALA A 149 0.15 0.09 -8.61
C ALA A 149 -0.70 0.28 -7.33
N VAL A 150 -2.00 -0.08 -7.37
CA VAL A 150 -2.90 -0.01 -6.21
C VAL A 150 -2.50 -1.06 -5.16
N ALA A 151 -2.22 -2.30 -5.59
CA ALA A 151 -1.81 -3.39 -4.70
C ALA A 151 -0.55 -3.02 -3.88
N ARG A 152 0.45 -2.40 -4.52
CA ARG A 152 1.66 -1.93 -3.83
C ARG A 152 1.39 -0.82 -2.80
N GLN A 153 0.38 0.05 -3.00
CA GLN A 153 0.01 1.04 -1.98
C GLN A 153 -0.61 0.37 -0.75
N PHE A 154 -1.52 -0.59 -0.96
CA PHE A 154 -2.12 -1.34 0.15
C PHE A 154 -1.09 -2.14 0.95
N VAL A 155 -0.10 -2.74 0.29
CA VAL A 155 0.97 -3.48 1.00
C VAL A 155 1.89 -2.53 1.77
N ARG A 156 2.14 -1.31 1.32
CA ARG A 156 2.89 -0.32 2.11
C ARG A 156 2.17 0.02 3.42
N GLU A 157 0.87 0.26 3.35
CA GLU A 157 0.04 0.45 4.53
C GLU A 157 0.06 -0.79 5.42
N PHE A 158 -0.20 -1.98 4.85
CA PHE A 158 -0.13 -3.25 5.56
C PHE A 158 1.21 -3.44 6.29
N SER A 159 2.33 -3.18 5.64
CA SER A 159 3.68 -3.34 6.20
C SER A 159 3.87 -2.50 7.47
N ASN A 160 3.42 -1.25 7.43
CA ASN A 160 3.51 -0.35 8.58
C ASN A 160 2.66 -0.89 9.75
N ARG A 161 1.39 -1.22 9.49
CA ARG A 161 0.47 -1.72 10.50
C ARG A 161 0.89 -3.09 11.05
N TYR A 162 1.40 -3.97 10.18
CA TYR A 162 1.90 -5.28 10.57
C TYR A 162 3.07 -5.16 11.56
N SER A 163 4.02 -4.28 11.28
CA SER A 163 5.13 -4.00 12.19
C SER A 163 4.67 -3.35 13.51
N GLU A 164 3.75 -2.38 13.46
CA GLU A 164 3.14 -1.75 14.63
C GLU A 164 2.37 -2.75 15.50
N SER A 165 1.80 -3.80 14.90
CA SER A 165 1.07 -4.88 15.56
C SER A 165 1.98 -6.01 16.08
N GLY A 166 3.31 -5.84 16.02
CA GLY A 166 4.29 -6.82 16.51
C GLY A 166 4.66 -7.91 15.52
N GLY A 167 4.27 -7.78 14.27
CA GLY A 167 4.71 -8.67 13.20
C GLY A 167 6.22 -8.55 12.93
N THR A 168 6.91 -9.67 12.85
CA THR A 168 8.38 -9.72 12.75
C THR A 168 8.92 -10.11 11.38
N GLY A 169 8.06 -10.51 10.47
CA GLY A 169 8.47 -10.89 9.12
C GLY A 169 8.75 -9.68 8.25
N SER A 170 9.93 -9.60 7.65
CA SER A 170 10.16 -8.64 6.57
C SER A 170 9.19 -8.93 5.42
N ILE A 171 8.38 -7.94 5.01
CA ILE A 171 7.57 -8.00 3.80
C ILE A 171 8.50 -7.66 2.63
N THR A 172 9.48 -8.54 2.42
CA THR A 172 10.71 -8.35 1.64
C THR A 172 10.56 -8.54 0.14
N SER A 173 9.40 -8.28 -0.39
CA SER A 173 9.37 -7.81 -1.77
C SER A 173 8.90 -6.36 -1.83
N LEU A 174 8.87 -5.68 -0.66
CA LEU A 174 9.17 -4.25 -0.55
C LEU A 174 10.69 -3.97 -0.57
N THR A 175 11.58 -4.85 -0.98
CA THR A 175 12.55 -4.35 -1.92
C THR A 175 11.61 -3.77 -2.96
N GLU A 176 11.36 -2.47 -2.79
CA GLU A 176 10.84 -1.69 -3.85
C GLU A 176 11.03 -2.51 -5.12
N GLY A 177 9.92 -3.08 -5.71
CA GLY A 177 9.82 -2.97 -7.12
C GLY A 177 10.00 -1.47 -7.27
N ARG A 178 11.23 -1.03 -7.22
CA ARG A 178 11.64 0.21 -7.78
C ARG A 178 10.97 0.13 -9.13
N GLU A 179 9.89 0.85 -9.32
CA GLU A 179 9.84 1.53 -10.57
C GLU A 179 11.12 2.31 -10.55
N VAL A 180 12.19 1.66 -11.00
CA VAL A 180 13.40 2.36 -11.40
C VAL A 180 12.85 3.17 -12.54
N PRO A 181 12.58 4.48 -12.36
CA PRO A 181 11.99 5.24 -13.44
C PRO A 181 12.94 5.09 -14.60
N GLU A 182 12.43 4.96 -15.80
CA GLU A 182 13.28 4.87 -17.00
C GLU A 182 14.17 6.09 -17.16
N VAL A 183 13.86 7.18 -16.47
CA VAL A 183 14.59 8.44 -16.44
C VAL A 183 14.67 8.99 -15.01
N PRO A 184 15.72 9.80 -14.65
CA PRO A 184 15.77 10.46 -13.35
C PRO A 184 14.52 11.30 -13.10
N ALA A 185 13.93 11.21 -11.91
CA ALA A 185 12.71 11.92 -11.53
C ALA A 185 12.91 12.75 -10.25
N LEU A 186 12.21 13.89 -10.18
CA LEU A 186 12.11 14.72 -8.98
C LEU A 186 10.65 15.09 -8.76
N ASP A 187 10.08 14.63 -7.66
CA ASP A 187 8.69 14.94 -7.28
C ASP A 187 8.57 16.40 -6.81
N ALA A 188 7.33 16.90 -6.74
CA ALA A 188 7.06 18.16 -6.07
C ALA A 188 7.30 18.00 -4.56
N PRO A 189 8.14 18.86 -3.93
CA PRO A 189 8.34 18.80 -2.49
C PRO A 189 7.04 19.04 -1.72
N TYR A 190 6.85 18.33 -0.62
CA TYR A 190 5.66 18.46 0.20
C TYR A 190 6.00 18.44 1.70
N PRO A 191 5.42 19.36 2.51
CA PRO A 191 4.55 20.47 2.09
C PRO A 191 5.27 21.53 1.25
N ASN A 192 4.53 22.26 0.41
CA ASN A 192 5.00 23.45 -0.31
C ASN A 192 3.79 24.38 -0.58
N PRO A 193 3.71 25.56 0.05
CA PRO A 193 4.68 26.20 0.94
C PRO A 193 4.98 25.41 2.22
N PHE A 194 6.17 25.63 2.82
CA PHE A 194 6.63 24.87 4.00
C PHE A 194 7.21 25.78 5.10
N ASN A 195 7.27 25.25 6.35
CA ASN A 195 7.84 25.96 7.53
C ASN A 195 8.32 24.93 8.58
N PRO A 196 9.58 24.88 8.94
CA PRO A 196 10.76 25.18 8.11
C PRO A 196 11.18 23.97 7.28
N SER A 197 10.45 22.82 7.39
CA SER A 197 10.84 21.55 6.79
C SER A 197 9.93 21.14 5.64
N THR A 198 10.52 20.50 4.64
CA THR A 198 9.79 19.85 3.54
C THR A 198 10.45 18.53 3.17
N THR A 199 9.66 17.63 2.59
CA THR A 199 10.14 16.34 2.10
C THR A 199 10.40 16.43 0.60
N VAL A 200 11.58 16.03 0.18
CA VAL A 200 12.01 15.95 -1.21
C VAL A 200 12.10 14.48 -1.58
N ARG A 201 11.39 14.06 -2.63
CA ARG A 201 11.48 12.71 -3.18
C ARG A 201 12.05 12.76 -4.59
N PHE A 202 13.04 11.90 -4.86
CA PHE A 202 13.64 11.75 -6.19
C PHE A 202 13.92 10.28 -6.52
N ALA A 203 14.12 10.00 -7.79
CA ALA A 203 14.35 8.63 -8.24
C ALA A 203 15.43 8.55 -9.31
N LEU A 204 16.19 7.45 -9.31
CA LEU A 204 17.30 7.14 -10.21
C LEU A 204 17.04 5.86 -10.99
N PRO A 205 17.19 5.86 -12.33
CA PRO A 205 17.02 4.65 -13.15
C PRO A 205 18.18 3.66 -12.97
N HIS A 206 19.36 4.11 -12.65
CA HIS A 206 20.58 3.33 -12.45
C HIS A 206 21.49 4.04 -11.44
N ASP A 207 22.59 3.40 -11.06
CA ASP A 207 23.57 3.98 -10.16
C ASP A 207 24.12 5.27 -10.74
N ALA A 208 23.98 6.38 -10.01
CA ALA A 208 24.37 7.70 -10.48
C ALA A 208 24.92 8.60 -9.37
N ARG A 209 25.77 9.55 -9.74
CA ARG A 209 26.12 10.66 -8.87
C ARG A 209 24.96 11.64 -8.83
N VAL A 210 24.41 11.86 -7.64
CA VAL A 210 23.30 12.78 -7.37
C VAL A 210 23.83 14.05 -6.75
N ARG A 211 23.29 15.18 -7.19
CA ARG A 211 23.46 16.47 -6.54
C ARG A 211 22.13 17.18 -6.40
N LEU A 212 21.70 17.40 -5.15
CA LEU A 212 20.47 18.10 -4.80
C LEU A 212 20.81 19.40 -4.10
N ARG A 213 20.45 20.53 -4.72
CA ARG A 213 20.81 21.89 -4.28
C ARG A 213 19.59 22.78 -4.20
N VAL A 214 19.66 23.75 -3.30
CA VAL A 214 18.73 24.89 -3.26
C VAL A 214 19.45 26.10 -3.84
N VAL A 215 18.80 26.80 -4.77
CA VAL A 215 19.28 28.03 -5.34
C VAL A 215 18.30 29.18 -5.13
N ASP A 216 18.77 30.39 -5.00
CA ASP A 216 17.96 31.59 -4.97
C ASP A 216 17.42 31.94 -6.38
N VAL A 217 16.58 32.97 -6.45
CA VAL A 217 15.98 33.44 -7.72
C VAL A 217 17.02 34.01 -8.71
N LEU A 218 18.27 34.29 -8.27
CA LEU A 218 19.39 34.70 -9.10
C LEU A 218 20.25 33.51 -9.56
N GLY A 219 19.88 32.28 -9.22
CA GLY A 219 20.58 31.04 -9.57
C GLY A 219 21.80 30.75 -8.69
N ARG A 220 22.03 31.49 -7.60
CA ARG A 220 23.14 31.24 -6.68
C ARG A 220 22.79 30.08 -5.75
N THR A 221 23.67 29.10 -5.61
CA THR A 221 23.48 28.01 -4.64
C THR A 221 23.53 28.58 -3.22
N VAL A 222 22.44 28.42 -2.48
CA VAL A 222 22.33 28.81 -1.07
C VAL A 222 22.56 27.63 -0.14
N GLU A 223 22.28 26.40 -0.60
CA GLU A 223 22.55 25.19 0.17
C GLU A 223 22.68 23.96 -0.76
N THR A 224 23.55 23.01 -0.37
CA THR A 224 23.61 21.66 -0.97
C THR A 224 23.05 20.66 0.02
N ILE A 225 21.91 20.06 -0.31
CA ILE A 225 21.22 19.10 0.55
C ILE A 225 21.92 17.74 0.48
N LEU A 226 22.35 17.34 -0.73
CA LEU A 226 22.95 16.04 -0.98
C LEU A 226 23.92 16.12 -2.16
N GLU A 227 25.10 15.49 -2.02
CA GLU A 227 26.02 15.27 -3.12
C GLU A 227 26.79 13.96 -2.90
N GLU A 228 26.33 12.86 -3.51
CA GLU A 228 26.91 11.54 -3.37
C GLU A 228 26.53 10.62 -4.54
N THR A 229 27.19 9.46 -4.64
CA THR A 229 26.76 8.38 -5.55
C THR A 229 25.73 7.52 -4.84
N ARG A 230 24.59 7.28 -5.52
CA ARG A 230 23.52 6.40 -5.04
C ARG A 230 23.18 5.33 -6.07
N PRO A 231 22.84 4.11 -5.62
CA PRO A 231 22.31 3.07 -6.48
C PRO A 231 20.98 3.47 -7.16
N ALA A 232 20.60 2.72 -8.19
CA ALA A 232 19.29 2.86 -8.78
C ALA A 232 18.21 2.84 -7.71
N GLY A 233 17.13 3.71 -7.72
CA GLY A 233 16.10 3.77 -6.72
C GLY A 233 15.37 5.06 -6.47
N VAL A 234 14.39 4.95 -5.57
CA VAL A 234 13.62 6.09 -5.06
C VAL A 234 14.15 6.48 -3.69
N TYR A 235 14.36 7.75 -3.48
CA TYR A 235 14.94 8.32 -2.27
C TYR A 235 14.06 9.43 -1.71
N THR A 236 14.01 9.51 -0.40
CA THR A 236 13.29 10.56 0.31
C THR A 236 14.29 11.27 1.24
N VAL A 237 14.33 12.60 1.19
CA VAL A 237 15.17 13.44 2.04
C VAL A 237 14.29 14.48 2.70
N ILE A 238 14.34 14.57 4.02
CA ILE A 238 13.71 15.65 4.77
C ILE A 238 14.74 16.80 4.82
N TRP A 239 14.35 17.96 4.31
CA TRP A 239 15.19 19.15 4.33
C TRP A 239 14.60 20.21 5.25
N ASN A 240 15.46 20.79 6.09
CA ASN A 240 15.13 21.84 7.03
C ASN A 240 15.85 23.15 6.62
N ALA A 241 15.06 24.19 6.38
CA ALA A 241 15.53 25.49 5.90
C ALA A 241 15.59 26.57 7.00
N ASP A 242 15.83 26.20 8.25
CA ASP A 242 15.87 27.13 9.40
C ASP A 242 16.83 28.32 9.19
N ARG A 243 17.87 28.12 8.41
CA ARG A 243 18.88 29.14 8.16
C ARG A 243 18.57 30.10 7.01
N LEU A 244 17.53 29.79 6.22
CA LEU A 244 17.13 30.59 5.08
C LEU A 244 16.03 31.58 5.46
N ALA A 245 15.97 32.72 4.76
CA ALA A 245 14.91 33.70 4.91
C ALA A 245 13.61 33.23 4.22
N THR A 246 12.46 33.71 4.69
CA THR A 246 11.18 33.55 3.96
C THR A 246 11.35 34.01 2.52
N GLY A 247 10.95 33.18 1.56
CA GLY A 247 11.12 33.50 0.15
C GLY A 247 10.86 32.34 -0.80
N THR A 248 11.03 32.63 -2.09
CA THR A 248 10.97 31.65 -3.17
C THR A 248 12.38 31.18 -3.51
N TYR A 249 12.55 29.87 -3.60
CA TYR A 249 13.77 29.20 -3.99
C TYR A 249 13.48 28.17 -5.08
N LEU A 250 14.53 27.67 -5.72
CA LEU A 250 14.45 26.56 -6.65
C LEU A 250 15.25 25.39 -6.09
N LEU A 251 14.63 24.24 -6.01
CA LEU A 251 15.28 22.96 -5.76
C LEU A 251 15.80 22.42 -7.10
N VAL A 252 17.11 22.20 -7.20
CA VAL A 252 17.79 21.72 -8.41
C VAL A 252 18.35 20.33 -8.13
N PHE A 253 17.94 19.38 -8.92
CA PHE A 253 18.39 18.00 -8.90
C PHE A 253 19.18 17.72 -10.18
N ASP A 254 20.43 17.34 -10.01
CA ASP A 254 21.33 16.90 -11.09
C ASP A 254 21.65 15.42 -10.87
N ALA A 255 21.38 14.59 -11.85
CA ALA A 255 21.74 13.17 -11.86
C ALA A 255 21.86 12.67 -13.29
N ASP A 256 22.96 11.96 -13.61
CA ASP A 256 23.16 11.28 -14.87
C ASP A 256 22.94 12.16 -16.13
N GLY A 257 23.43 13.39 -16.10
CA GLY A 257 23.26 14.37 -17.17
C GLY A 257 21.86 15.02 -17.23
N ALA A 258 20.88 14.53 -16.47
CA ALA A 258 19.57 15.17 -16.32
C ALA A 258 19.63 16.28 -15.28
N ARG A 259 18.92 17.39 -15.55
CA ARG A 259 18.65 18.45 -14.58
C ARG A 259 17.17 18.67 -14.45
N LEU A 260 16.66 18.50 -13.23
CA LEU A 260 15.25 18.75 -12.89
C LEU A 260 15.17 19.87 -11.84
N THR A 261 14.11 20.68 -11.93
CA THR A 261 13.94 21.84 -11.05
C THR A 261 12.51 21.88 -10.53
N ARG A 262 12.35 22.21 -9.23
CA ARG A 262 11.05 22.48 -8.60
C ARG A 262 11.09 23.80 -7.84
N LYS A 263 10.03 24.59 -7.99
CA LYS A 263 9.83 25.80 -7.19
C LYS A 263 9.42 25.41 -5.76
N ILE A 264 10.04 26.04 -4.77
CA ILE A 264 9.72 25.86 -3.36
C ILE A 264 9.52 27.23 -2.69
N VAL A 265 8.61 27.30 -1.73
CA VAL A 265 8.26 28.52 -1.02
C VAL A 265 8.39 28.30 0.47
N LEU A 266 9.36 28.96 1.10
CA LEU A 266 9.55 28.98 2.55
C LEU A 266 8.74 30.10 3.15
N LEU A 267 7.92 29.78 4.15
CA LEU A 267 7.17 30.72 4.97
C LEU A 267 7.63 30.56 6.43
N LYS A 268 8.09 31.61 7.03
CA LYS A 268 8.40 31.64 8.47
C LYS A 268 7.40 32.50 9.21
#